data_570fa5a8732e2f5ab6662da7c391a5d5
#
_entry.id   570fa5a8732e2f5ab6662da7c391a5d5
#
_cell.length_a   1.000
_cell.length_b   1.000
_cell.length_c   1.000
_cell.angle_alpha   90.00
_cell.angle_beta   90.00
_cell.angle_gamma   90.00
#
_symmetry.space_group_name_H-M   'P 1'
#
loop_
_entity.id
_entity.type
_entity.pdbx_description
1 polymer ?
#
loop_
_entity_poly.entity_id
_entity_poly.type
_entity_poly.pdbx_seq_one_letter_code
_entity_poly.pdbx_strand_id
1 'polypeptide(L)'
;MNDDEYKEAEAEAKLQAFGDYAVSIGAIEDTAEARESLSKSVIRSAIRSLANIAEDYAGYTIAATFLRHSLQDNPKDLTYGSTASVCWTVEDTDEVQNLIDDITYELEDTDINYYWNGDSSNTVYLNETTDLFLAFNKASWTAEGVKKGSTWNLEINIEDEYDFDPSDWEEYGGVTATAVNIINDYAYVAQEYGAIVPFNIPVVIENEIDV
;
A
#
# COMPACT_ATOMS: atom_id res chain seq x y z
N MET A 1 12.59 -23.15 -13.95
CA MET A 1 11.33 -22.49 -13.58
C MET A 1 11.36 -22.40 -12.07
N ASN A 2 11.41 -21.21 -11.54
CA ASN A 2 11.32 -20.99 -10.09
C ASN A 2 9.84 -21.14 -9.66
N ASP A 3 9.57 -21.04 -8.35
CA ASP A 3 8.20 -21.22 -7.82
C ASP A 3 7.23 -20.15 -8.36
N ASP A 4 7.73 -18.95 -8.59
CA ASP A 4 6.95 -17.80 -9.06
C ASP A 4 6.58 -17.94 -10.54
N GLU A 5 7.54 -18.34 -11.39
CA GLU A 5 7.27 -18.67 -12.80
C GLU A 5 6.25 -19.81 -12.96
N TYR A 6 6.23 -20.76 -12.01
CA TYR A 6 5.24 -21.84 -12.00
C TYR A 6 3.85 -21.33 -11.64
N LYS A 7 3.73 -20.48 -10.60
CA LYS A 7 2.46 -19.89 -10.15
C LYS A 7 1.87 -18.97 -11.20
N GLU A 8 2.71 -18.15 -11.84
CA GLU A 8 2.31 -17.28 -12.93
C GLU A 8 1.74 -18.09 -14.10
N ALA A 9 2.46 -19.11 -14.55
CA ALA A 9 2.01 -20.00 -15.63
C ALA A 9 0.70 -20.75 -15.29
N GLU A 10 0.50 -21.13 -14.01
CA GLU A 10 -0.74 -21.75 -13.55
C GLU A 10 -1.91 -20.77 -13.57
N ALA A 11 -1.69 -19.51 -13.14
CA ALA A 11 -2.71 -18.46 -13.16
C ALA A 11 -3.12 -18.13 -14.59
N GLU A 12 -2.16 -17.96 -15.49
CA GLU A 12 -2.41 -17.75 -16.92
C GLU A 12 -3.23 -18.89 -17.55
N ALA A 13 -2.84 -20.13 -17.30
CA ALA A 13 -3.55 -21.28 -17.83
C ALA A 13 -5.00 -21.34 -17.34
N LYS A 14 -5.27 -21.00 -16.08
CA LYS A 14 -6.64 -20.93 -15.52
C LYS A 14 -7.46 -19.82 -16.17
N LEU A 15 -6.89 -18.64 -16.38
CA LEU A 15 -7.57 -17.52 -17.04
C LEU A 15 -7.87 -17.83 -18.50
N GLN A 16 -6.94 -18.47 -19.20
CA GLN A 16 -7.15 -18.88 -20.58
C GLN A 16 -8.27 -19.91 -20.70
N ALA A 17 -8.24 -20.96 -19.85
CA ALA A 17 -9.29 -21.97 -19.81
C ALA A 17 -10.69 -21.38 -19.51
N PHE A 18 -10.76 -20.38 -18.63
CA PHE A 18 -11.99 -19.67 -18.34
C PHE A 18 -12.47 -18.84 -19.54
N GLY A 19 -11.56 -18.15 -20.23
CA GLY A 19 -11.86 -17.42 -21.46
C GLY A 19 -12.38 -18.35 -22.57
N ASP A 20 -11.75 -19.51 -22.78
CA ASP A 20 -12.18 -20.50 -23.76
C ASP A 20 -13.57 -21.06 -23.45
N TYR A 21 -13.87 -21.30 -22.17
CA TYR A 21 -15.20 -21.71 -21.75
C TYR A 21 -16.25 -20.64 -22.03
N ALA A 22 -15.96 -19.36 -21.68
CA ALA A 22 -16.87 -18.25 -21.90
C ALA A 22 -17.19 -18.04 -23.40
N VAL A 23 -16.20 -18.20 -24.28
CA VAL A 23 -16.39 -18.18 -25.74
C VAL A 23 -17.28 -19.36 -26.17
N SER A 24 -16.98 -20.57 -25.66
CA SER A 24 -17.70 -21.80 -26.04
C SER A 24 -19.19 -21.75 -25.75
N ILE A 25 -19.59 -21.03 -24.69
CA ILE A 25 -21.00 -20.85 -24.30
C ILE A 25 -21.62 -19.56 -24.87
N GLY A 26 -20.85 -18.80 -25.67
CA GLY A 26 -21.32 -17.54 -26.26
C GLY A 26 -21.49 -16.37 -25.28
N ALA A 27 -20.84 -16.42 -24.12
CA ALA A 27 -20.89 -15.37 -23.11
C ALA A 27 -20.05 -14.15 -23.53
N ILE A 28 -18.99 -14.36 -24.31
CA ILE A 28 -18.14 -13.31 -24.90
C ILE A 28 -17.85 -13.65 -26.37
N GLU A 29 -17.45 -12.64 -27.17
CA GLU A 29 -16.89 -12.83 -28.48
C GLU A 29 -15.44 -13.37 -28.38
N ASP A 30 -15.00 -14.14 -29.37
CA ASP A 30 -13.61 -14.66 -29.41
C ASP A 30 -12.66 -13.59 -29.93
N THR A 31 -12.45 -12.58 -29.13
CA THR A 31 -11.49 -11.48 -29.35
C THR A 31 -10.56 -11.34 -28.17
N ALA A 32 -9.34 -10.88 -28.41
CA ALA A 32 -8.36 -10.63 -27.34
C ALA A 32 -8.89 -9.61 -26.32
N GLU A 33 -9.57 -8.56 -26.80
CA GLU A 33 -10.15 -7.51 -25.96
C GLU A 33 -11.27 -8.04 -25.05
N ALA A 34 -12.17 -8.88 -25.56
CA ALA A 34 -13.23 -9.50 -24.75
C ALA A 34 -12.68 -10.45 -23.71
N ARG A 35 -11.65 -11.24 -24.07
CA ARG A 35 -10.95 -12.15 -23.14
C ARG A 35 -10.21 -11.40 -22.04
N GLU A 36 -9.50 -10.32 -22.38
CA GLU A 36 -8.82 -9.46 -21.40
C GLU A 36 -9.82 -8.81 -20.44
N SER A 37 -10.90 -8.25 -20.95
CA SER A 37 -11.95 -7.63 -20.12
C SER A 37 -12.59 -8.63 -19.16
N LEU A 38 -12.85 -9.87 -19.60
CA LEU A 38 -13.37 -10.94 -18.76
C LEU A 38 -12.37 -11.33 -17.67
N SER A 39 -11.10 -11.50 -18.02
CA SER A 39 -10.04 -11.85 -17.08
C SER A 39 -9.91 -10.80 -15.98
N LYS A 40 -9.86 -9.51 -16.32
CA LYS A 40 -9.86 -8.41 -15.35
C LYS A 40 -11.06 -8.44 -14.42
N SER A 41 -12.25 -8.67 -14.95
CA SER A 41 -13.49 -8.73 -14.15
C SER A 41 -13.47 -9.88 -13.12
N VAL A 42 -13.00 -11.06 -13.53
CA VAL A 42 -12.89 -12.23 -12.65
C VAL A 42 -11.86 -12.01 -11.55
N ILE A 43 -10.66 -11.52 -11.90
CA ILE A 43 -9.61 -11.22 -10.95
C ILE A 43 -10.10 -10.17 -9.93
N ARG A 44 -10.68 -9.05 -10.40
CA ARG A 44 -11.23 -8.00 -9.54
C ARG A 44 -12.31 -8.50 -8.59
N SER A 45 -13.15 -9.44 -9.06
CA SER A 45 -14.18 -10.05 -8.20
C SER A 45 -13.57 -10.91 -7.10
N ALA A 46 -12.55 -11.70 -7.42
CA ALA A 46 -11.83 -12.53 -6.45
C ALA A 46 -11.11 -11.66 -5.39
N ILE A 47 -10.37 -10.65 -5.83
CA ILE A 47 -9.64 -9.74 -4.94
C ILE A 47 -10.61 -8.94 -4.05
N ARG A 48 -11.75 -8.49 -4.58
CA ARG A 48 -12.78 -7.83 -3.76
C ARG A 48 -13.31 -8.74 -2.67
N SER A 49 -13.46 -10.03 -2.96
CA SER A 49 -13.88 -11.02 -1.95
C SER A 49 -12.79 -11.22 -0.89
N LEU A 50 -11.52 -11.24 -1.26
CA LEU A 50 -10.40 -11.30 -0.31
C LEU A 50 -10.34 -10.06 0.58
N ALA A 51 -10.51 -8.86 0.02
CA ALA A 51 -10.57 -7.62 0.79
C ALA A 51 -11.72 -7.62 1.81
N ASN A 52 -12.89 -8.14 1.43
CA ASN A 52 -14.02 -8.29 2.37
C ASN A 52 -13.70 -9.29 3.48
N ILE A 53 -13.05 -10.40 3.17
CA ILE A 53 -12.63 -11.38 4.18
C ILE A 53 -11.60 -10.75 5.13
N ALA A 54 -10.62 -10.02 4.61
CA ALA A 54 -9.61 -9.34 5.42
C ALA A 54 -10.23 -8.33 6.40
N GLU A 55 -11.22 -7.54 5.95
CA GLU A 55 -11.93 -6.60 6.80
C GLU A 55 -12.84 -7.29 7.81
N ASP A 56 -13.73 -8.18 7.35
CA ASP A 56 -14.81 -8.75 8.17
C ASP A 56 -14.29 -9.74 9.24
N TYR A 57 -13.22 -10.49 8.95
CA TYR A 57 -12.72 -11.56 9.81
C TYR A 57 -11.39 -11.24 10.50
N ALA A 58 -10.53 -10.44 9.86
CA ALA A 58 -9.24 -10.09 10.41
C ALA A 58 -9.16 -8.65 10.93
N GLY A 59 -10.13 -7.81 10.59
CA GLY A 59 -10.17 -6.39 10.99
C GLY A 59 -9.17 -5.51 10.23
N TYR A 60 -8.64 -5.96 9.08
CA TYR A 60 -7.69 -5.22 8.27
C TYR A 60 -8.38 -4.18 7.41
N THR A 61 -8.77 -3.08 8.04
CA THR A 61 -9.65 -2.06 7.44
C THR A 61 -8.90 -1.18 6.44
N ILE A 62 -7.66 -0.81 6.76
CA ILE A 62 -6.82 0.06 5.92
C ILE A 62 -6.39 -0.69 4.68
N ALA A 63 -5.78 -1.86 4.84
CA ALA A 63 -5.35 -2.71 3.74
C ALA A 63 -6.50 -3.11 2.80
N ALA A 64 -7.66 -3.50 3.36
CA ALA A 64 -8.84 -3.81 2.57
C ALA A 64 -9.37 -2.60 1.77
N THR A 65 -9.28 -1.39 2.36
CA THR A 65 -9.68 -0.14 1.68
C THR A 65 -8.75 0.15 0.50
N PHE A 66 -7.44 0.03 0.68
CA PHE A 66 -6.47 0.26 -0.38
C PHE A 66 -6.59 -0.77 -1.48
N LEU A 67 -6.72 -2.04 -1.12
CA LEU A 67 -6.92 -3.11 -2.08
C LEU A 67 -8.20 -2.93 -2.92
N ARG A 68 -9.32 -2.49 -2.34
CA ARG A 68 -10.52 -2.15 -3.11
C ARG A 68 -10.33 -0.93 -4.00
N HIS A 69 -9.57 0.06 -3.54
CA HIS A 69 -9.30 1.27 -4.30
C HIS A 69 -8.46 0.97 -5.54
N SER A 70 -7.45 0.11 -5.44
CA SER A 70 -6.60 -0.33 -6.55
C SER A 70 -7.35 -1.09 -7.66
N LEU A 71 -8.58 -1.58 -7.39
CA LEU A 71 -9.42 -2.27 -8.40
C LEU A 71 -10.15 -1.32 -9.37
N GLN A 72 -9.92 -0.02 -9.29
CA GLN A 72 -10.43 0.97 -10.26
C GLN A 72 -9.55 0.98 -11.51
N ASP A 73 -10.10 1.44 -12.65
CA ASP A 73 -9.29 1.55 -13.87
C ASP A 73 -8.29 2.70 -13.83
N ASN A 74 -8.56 3.73 -13.05
CA ASN A 74 -7.68 4.87 -12.82
C ASN A 74 -7.87 5.35 -11.38
N PRO A 75 -7.33 4.65 -10.38
CA PRO A 75 -7.40 5.10 -9.01
C PRO A 75 -6.67 6.44 -8.88
N LYS A 76 -7.24 7.35 -8.10
CA LYS A 76 -6.55 8.59 -7.74
C LYS A 76 -5.75 8.35 -6.47
N ASP A 77 -4.71 9.14 -6.27
CA ASP A 77 -3.98 9.12 -5.01
C ASP A 77 -4.92 9.33 -3.81
N LEU A 78 -4.68 8.61 -2.73
CA LEU A 78 -5.45 8.70 -1.48
C LEU A 78 -4.66 9.53 -0.46
N THR A 79 -4.91 10.83 -0.42
CA THR A 79 -4.25 11.73 0.55
C THR A 79 -5.00 11.73 1.88
N TYR A 80 -4.27 11.46 2.97
CA TYR A 80 -4.76 11.50 4.34
C TYR A 80 -4.11 12.64 5.11
N GLY A 81 -4.88 13.67 5.43
CA GLY A 81 -4.43 14.78 6.29
C GLY A 81 -4.55 14.45 7.77
N SER A 82 -4.06 15.35 8.63
CA SER A 82 -3.96 15.21 10.10
C SER A 82 -5.27 14.89 10.83
N THR A 83 -6.42 15.08 10.20
CA THR A 83 -7.74 14.74 10.80
C THR A 83 -8.28 13.37 10.38
N ALA A 84 -7.58 12.64 9.51
CA ALA A 84 -8.01 11.34 9.04
C ALA A 84 -7.62 10.22 10.01
N SER A 85 -8.49 9.21 10.18
CA SER A 85 -8.21 8.08 11.08
C SER A 85 -6.98 7.29 10.63
N VAL A 86 -6.72 7.16 9.33
CA VAL A 86 -5.51 6.52 8.81
C VAL A 86 -4.27 7.30 9.26
N CYS A 87 -4.30 8.65 9.20
CA CYS A 87 -3.20 9.49 9.68
C CYS A 87 -2.94 9.25 11.17
N TRP A 88 -3.96 9.24 12.01
CA TRP A 88 -3.80 8.95 13.44
C TRP A 88 -3.22 7.55 13.70
N THR A 89 -3.67 6.52 12.95
CA THR A 89 -3.14 5.17 13.09
C THR A 89 -1.66 5.10 12.69
N VAL A 90 -1.24 5.82 11.66
CA VAL A 90 0.17 5.91 11.25
C VAL A 90 1.00 6.70 12.26
N GLU A 91 0.49 7.85 12.71
CA GLU A 91 1.15 8.72 13.68
C GLU A 91 1.36 8.01 15.02
N ASP A 92 0.41 7.18 15.48
CA ASP A 92 0.47 6.46 16.75
C ASP A 92 1.46 5.27 16.74
N THR A 93 2.14 4.96 15.61
CA THR A 93 3.15 3.89 15.57
C THR A 93 4.43 4.31 16.29
N ASP A 94 5.11 3.34 16.93
CA ASP A 94 6.38 3.59 17.61
C ASP A 94 7.44 4.14 16.66
N GLU A 95 7.47 3.68 15.40
CA GLU A 95 8.40 4.16 14.37
C GLU A 95 8.19 5.63 14.02
N VAL A 96 6.95 6.07 13.88
CA VAL A 96 6.63 7.47 13.57
C VAL A 96 6.83 8.35 14.81
N GLN A 97 6.47 7.88 16.00
CA GLN A 97 6.75 8.60 17.25
C GLN A 97 8.27 8.79 17.47
N ASN A 98 9.08 7.75 17.23
CA ASN A 98 10.53 7.87 17.29
C ASN A 98 11.07 8.88 16.24
N LEU A 99 10.50 8.89 15.03
CA LEU A 99 10.85 9.88 14.01
C LEU A 99 10.52 11.31 14.47
N ILE A 100 9.37 11.53 15.08
CA ILE A 100 8.98 12.84 15.64
C ILE A 100 9.94 13.25 16.77
N ASP A 101 10.30 12.32 17.66
CA ASP A 101 11.24 12.56 18.76
C ASP A 101 12.65 12.91 18.24
N ASP A 102 13.14 12.21 17.22
CA ASP A 102 14.43 12.49 16.60
C ASP A 102 14.45 13.89 15.96
N ILE A 103 13.42 14.27 15.22
CA ILE A 103 13.28 15.61 14.65
C ILE A 103 13.19 16.65 15.77
N THR A 104 12.41 16.38 16.82
CA THR A 104 12.28 17.27 17.98
C THR A 104 13.63 17.53 18.62
N TYR A 105 14.43 16.48 18.84
CA TYR A 105 15.79 16.60 19.40
C TYR A 105 16.71 17.44 18.52
N GLU A 106 16.61 17.31 17.19
CA GLU A 106 17.38 18.14 16.24
C GLU A 106 16.97 19.64 16.33
N LEU A 107 15.72 19.93 16.66
CA LEU A 107 15.17 21.30 16.71
C LEU A 107 15.37 22.00 18.03
N GLU A 108 15.62 21.29 19.16
CA GLU A 108 15.71 21.86 20.51
C GLU A 108 16.86 22.86 20.65
N ASP A 109 18.05 22.59 20.11
CA ASP A 109 19.27 23.39 20.28
C ASP A 109 19.69 24.15 19.01
N THR A 110 18.71 24.53 18.16
CA THR A 110 19.02 25.20 16.89
C THR A 110 18.55 26.66 16.86
N ASP A 111 19.37 27.55 16.29
CA ASP A 111 19.03 28.95 16.04
C ASP A 111 18.32 29.20 14.71
N ILE A 112 17.99 28.13 13.96
CA ILE A 112 17.26 28.26 12.69
C ILE A 112 15.76 28.51 12.95
N ASN A 113 15.06 29.07 11.95
CA ASN A 113 13.61 29.27 11.98
C ASN A 113 12.88 28.47 10.91
N TYR A 114 13.60 27.71 10.11
CA TYR A 114 13.08 26.83 9.08
C TYR A 114 13.87 25.54 9.04
N TYR A 115 13.19 24.44 9.04
CA TYR A 115 13.74 23.09 8.96
C TYR A 115 13.23 22.41 7.68
N TRP A 116 14.08 21.68 7.01
CA TRP A 116 13.72 20.84 5.88
C TRP A 116 14.59 19.58 5.89
N ASN A 117 13.94 18.43 5.85
CA ASN A 117 14.56 17.13 5.64
C ASN A 117 13.82 16.39 4.52
N GLY A 118 14.40 16.32 3.34
CA GLY A 118 13.86 15.69 2.14
C GLY A 118 14.88 14.76 1.49
N ASP A 119 15.67 14.02 2.29
CA ASP A 119 16.59 13.01 1.77
C ASP A 119 15.81 11.85 1.17
N SER A 120 16.14 11.45 -0.07
CA SER A 120 15.48 10.35 -0.76
C SER A 120 15.73 8.97 -0.14
N SER A 121 16.65 8.89 0.82
CA SER A 121 16.92 7.67 1.60
C SER A 121 16.08 7.54 2.87
N ASN A 122 15.35 8.59 3.23
CA ASN A 122 14.48 8.59 4.41
C ASN A 122 13.36 7.56 4.25
N THR A 123 13.32 6.60 5.16
CA THR A 123 12.31 5.55 5.15
C THR A 123 11.78 5.28 6.55
N VAL A 124 10.52 4.88 6.64
CA VAL A 124 9.85 4.42 7.86
C VAL A 124 9.16 3.09 7.60
N TYR A 125 9.23 2.18 8.56
CA TYR A 125 8.60 0.86 8.46
C TYR A 125 7.31 0.86 9.28
N LEU A 126 6.16 0.72 8.60
CA LEU A 126 4.84 0.70 9.22
C LEU A 126 4.35 -0.74 9.36
N ASN A 127 4.98 -1.49 10.26
CA ASN A 127 4.80 -2.94 10.40
C ASN A 127 4.35 -3.41 11.79
N GLU A 128 3.99 -2.52 12.70
CA GLU A 128 3.52 -2.85 14.04
C GLU A 128 2.23 -3.68 14.03
N THR A 129 1.36 -3.43 13.08
CA THR A 129 0.14 -4.21 12.89
C THR A 129 0.12 -4.85 11.52
N THR A 130 -0.54 -6.01 11.38
CA THR A 130 -0.70 -6.66 10.09
C THR A 130 -1.47 -5.76 9.09
N ASP A 131 -2.40 -4.93 9.56
CA ASP A 131 -3.16 -4.01 8.71
C ASP A 131 -2.28 -2.92 8.11
N LEU A 132 -1.43 -2.28 8.92
CA LEU A 132 -0.46 -1.29 8.44
C LEU A 132 0.61 -1.93 7.55
N PHE A 133 1.10 -3.10 7.93
CA PHE A 133 2.06 -3.85 7.14
C PHE A 133 1.53 -4.16 5.72
N LEU A 134 0.29 -4.62 5.61
CA LEU A 134 -0.35 -4.93 4.32
C LEU A 134 -0.76 -3.66 3.54
N ALA A 135 -0.85 -2.52 4.21
CA ALA A 135 -1.23 -1.25 3.61
C ALA A 135 -0.03 -0.44 3.12
N PHE A 136 1.06 -0.39 3.88
CA PHE A 136 2.20 0.49 3.64
C PHE A 136 3.55 -0.24 3.63
N ASN A 137 3.76 -1.23 4.50
CA ASN A 137 5.03 -1.90 4.77
C ASN A 137 6.20 -0.91 5.01
N LYS A 138 6.77 -0.35 3.94
CA LYS A 138 7.91 0.57 3.96
C LYS A 138 7.58 1.81 3.13
N ALA A 139 7.51 2.95 3.79
CA ALA A 139 7.20 4.23 3.16
C ALA A 139 8.41 5.17 3.18
N SER A 140 8.46 6.12 2.25
CA SER A 140 9.37 7.26 2.30
C SER A 140 8.79 8.38 3.17
N TRP A 141 9.66 9.25 3.71
CA TRP A 141 9.18 10.43 4.41
C TRP A 141 10.01 11.69 4.13
N THR A 142 9.33 12.84 4.23
CA THR A 142 9.95 14.16 4.24
C THR A 142 9.38 14.97 5.39
N ALA A 143 10.13 15.96 5.90
CA ALA A 143 9.67 16.82 6.97
C ALA A 143 10.00 18.29 6.70
N GLU A 144 9.06 19.17 7.02
CA GLU A 144 9.21 20.62 6.98
C GLU A 144 8.75 21.24 8.29
N GLY A 145 9.52 22.21 8.82
CA GLY A 145 9.19 22.89 10.07
C GLY A 145 9.39 24.40 9.99
N VAL A 146 8.49 25.15 10.60
CA VAL A 146 8.59 26.60 10.72
C VAL A 146 8.45 27.01 12.17
N LYS A 147 9.47 27.73 12.72
CA LYS A 147 9.48 28.24 14.11
C LYS A 147 8.67 29.53 14.23
N LYS A 148 7.75 29.54 15.19
CA LYS A 148 6.96 30.72 15.58
C LYS A 148 7.10 30.95 17.08
N GLY A 149 7.98 31.88 17.46
CA GLY A 149 8.31 32.09 18.87
C GLY A 149 9.12 30.93 19.44
N SER A 150 8.59 30.23 20.45
CA SER A 150 9.18 29.02 21.03
C SER A 150 8.59 27.73 20.48
N THR A 151 7.67 27.80 19.53
CA THR A 151 6.95 26.62 19.00
C THR A 151 7.35 26.37 17.55
N TRP A 152 7.64 25.13 17.20
CA TRP A 152 7.75 24.69 15.82
C TRP A 152 6.41 24.14 15.34
N ASN A 153 5.99 24.55 14.15
CA ASN A 153 4.93 23.87 13.41
C ASN A 153 5.63 22.94 12.42
N LEU A 154 5.55 21.65 12.67
CA LEU A 154 6.16 20.57 11.91
C LEU A 154 5.10 19.90 11.04
N GLU A 155 5.43 19.67 9.77
CA GLU A 155 4.68 18.85 8.84
C GLU A 155 5.58 17.69 8.40
N ILE A 156 5.12 16.46 8.59
CA ILE A 156 5.78 15.24 8.10
C ILE A 156 4.89 14.63 7.03
N ASN A 157 5.42 14.47 5.84
CA ASN A 157 4.75 13.76 4.75
C ASN A 157 5.34 12.36 4.61
N ILE A 158 4.52 11.35 4.88
CA ILE A 158 4.85 9.94 4.67
C ILE A 158 4.17 9.52 3.38
N GLU A 159 4.92 8.97 2.42
CA GLU A 159 4.42 8.62 1.10
C GLU A 159 4.81 7.20 0.72
N ASP A 160 3.85 6.46 0.24
CA ASP A 160 4.01 5.12 -0.29
C ASP A 160 3.26 4.98 -1.62
N GLU A 161 3.78 4.13 -2.51
CA GLU A 161 3.06 3.67 -3.69
C GLU A 161 2.45 2.31 -3.38
N TYR A 162 1.12 2.23 -3.37
CA TYR A 162 0.42 0.97 -3.19
C TYR A 162 0.55 0.12 -4.44
N ASP A 163 1.58 -0.67 -4.48
CA ASP A 163 1.87 -1.63 -5.54
C ASP A 163 2.19 -3.02 -4.96
N PHE A 164 2.45 -3.99 -5.80
CA PHE A 164 2.82 -5.34 -5.42
C PHE A 164 4.10 -5.74 -6.15
N ASP A 165 5.22 -5.69 -5.44
CA ASP A 165 6.52 -6.17 -5.91
C ASP A 165 6.90 -7.45 -5.15
N PRO A 166 7.14 -8.58 -5.84
CA PRO A 166 7.55 -9.83 -5.21
C PRO A 166 8.85 -9.72 -4.40
N SER A 167 9.72 -8.76 -4.73
CA SER A 167 11.01 -8.57 -4.05
C SER A 167 10.89 -7.95 -2.66
N ASP A 168 9.82 -7.24 -2.36
CA ASP A 168 9.66 -6.53 -1.10
C ASP A 168 9.32 -7.43 0.09
N TRP A 169 8.94 -8.69 -0.17
CA TRP A 169 8.39 -9.63 0.82
C TRP A 169 9.35 -10.74 1.26
N GLU A 170 10.54 -10.84 0.67
CA GLU A 170 11.51 -11.91 1.00
C GLU A 170 12.11 -11.81 2.41
N GLU A 171 11.95 -10.69 3.11
CA GLU A 171 12.55 -10.45 4.44
C GLU A 171 11.71 -10.98 5.61
N TYR A 172 10.51 -11.48 5.39
CA TYR A 172 9.60 -11.88 6.48
C TYR A 172 9.48 -13.39 6.64
N GLY A 173 10.10 -13.92 7.69
CA GLY A 173 10.00 -15.33 8.09
C GLY A 173 8.87 -15.60 9.08
N GLY A 174 8.03 -16.61 8.85
CA GLY A 174 7.02 -17.10 9.81
C GLY A 174 5.74 -17.63 9.17
N VAL A 175 4.83 -18.16 9.98
CA VAL A 175 3.55 -18.75 9.50
C VAL A 175 2.65 -17.68 8.85
N THR A 176 2.75 -16.45 9.27
CA THR A 176 2.07 -15.28 8.67
C THR A 176 2.60 -15.01 7.25
N ALA A 177 3.89 -15.26 7.01
CA ALA A 177 4.54 -15.09 5.72
C ALA A 177 3.89 -15.95 4.61
N THR A 178 3.44 -17.17 4.92
CA THR A 178 2.87 -18.05 3.88
C THR A 178 1.53 -17.54 3.36
N ALA A 179 0.67 -17.03 4.22
CA ALA A 179 -0.63 -16.46 3.82
C ALA A 179 -0.45 -15.12 3.09
N VAL A 180 0.47 -14.29 3.56
CA VAL A 180 0.85 -13.01 2.94
C VAL A 180 1.47 -13.25 1.56
N ASN A 181 2.40 -14.19 1.44
CA ASN A 181 3.03 -14.53 0.16
C ASN A 181 2.00 -15.02 -0.88
N ILE A 182 1.02 -15.84 -0.48
CA ILE A 182 -0.03 -16.30 -1.40
C ILE A 182 -0.88 -15.11 -1.89
N ILE A 183 -1.22 -14.16 -1.00
CA ILE A 183 -2.00 -12.98 -1.38
C ILE A 183 -1.16 -12.09 -2.29
N ASN A 184 0.11 -11.89 -1.99
CA ASN A 184 1.02 -11.07 -2.77
C ASN A 184 1.26 -11.63 -4.18
N ASP A 185 1.51 -12.95 -4.31
CA ASP A 185 1.64 -13.60 -5.61
C ASP A 185 0.41 -13.38 -6.49
N TYR A 186 -0.80 -13.48 -5.91
CA TYR A 186 -2.04 -13.20 -6.63
C TYR A 186 -2.21 -11.71 -6.98
N ALA A 187 -1.80 -10.82 -6.11
CA ALA A 187 -1.91 -9.38 -6.32
C ALA A 187 -0.91 -8.89 -7.36
N TYR A 188 0.32 -9.41 -7.35
CA TYR A 188 1.31 -9.13 -8.39
C TYR A 188 0.81 -9.54 -9.79
N VAL A 189 0.35 -10.80 -9.94
CA VAL A 189 -0.24 -11.25 -11.20
C VAL A 189 -1.44 -10.39 -11.61
N ALA A 190 -2.27 -10.01 -10.66
CA ALA A 190 -3.41 -9.12 -10.92
C ALA A 190 -2.99 -7.72 -11.39
N GLN A 191 -1.85 -7.21 -10.90
CA GLN A 191 -1.25 -5.95 -11.32
C GLN A 191 -0.71 -6.06 -12.75
N GLU A 192 0.01 -7.12 -13.10
CA GLU A 192 0.48 -7.39 -14.45
C GLU A 192 -0.67 -7.46 -15.47
N TYR A 193 -1.81 -8.02 -15.08
CA TYR A 193 -3.03 -8.04 -15.89
C TYR A 193 -3.81 -6.70 -15.88
N GLY A 194 -3.33 -5.68 -15.15
CA GLY A 194 -4.00 -4.40 -14.98
C GLY A 194 -5.35 -4.50 -14.27
N ALA A 195 -5.58 -5.56 -13.51
CA ALA A 195 -6.76 -5.70 -12.64
C ALA A 195 -6.59 -4.93 -11.34
N ILE A 196 -5.37 -4.87 -10.82
CA ILE A 196 -4.91 -3.92 -9.80
C ILE A 196 -4.16 -2.80 -10.53
N VAL A 197 -4.34 -1.57 -10.09
CA VAL A 197 -3.62 -0.40 -10.59
C VAL A 197 -2.98 0.32 -9.41
N PRO A 198 -1.65 0.53 -9.43
CA PRO A 198 -0.94 1.26 -8.39
C PRO A 198 -1.45 2.69 -8.22
N PHE A 199 -1.28 3.25 -7.01
CA PHE A 199 -1.61 4.64 -6.70
C PHE A 199 -0.81 5.10 -5.47
N ASN A 200 -0.56 6.42 -5.34
CA ASN A 200 0.16 6.96 -4.20
C ASN A 200 -0.73 7.18 -2.98
N ILE A 201 -0.13 7.04 -1.80
CA ILE A 201 -0.78 7.25 -0.51
C ILE A 201 0.05 8.23 0.32
N PRO A 202 -0.10 9.55 0.10
CA PRO A 202 0.47 10.54 0.99
C PRO A 202 -0.34 10.66 2.29
N VAL A 203 0.36 10.55 3.42
CA VAL A 203 -0.15 10.79 4.79
C VAL A 203 0.57 11.99 5.36
N VAL A 204 -0.18 13.05 5.70
CA VAL A 204 0.36 14.31 6.20
C VAL A 204 0.08 14.43 7.69
N ILE A 205 1.14 14.40 8.50
CA ILE A 205 1.11 14.57 9.94
C ILE A 205 1.51 16.00 10.26
N GLU A 206 0.67 16.71 11.02
CA GLU A 206 0.94 18.06 11.50
C GLU A 206 1.15 18.02 13.01
N ASN A 207 2.27 18.54 13.48
CA ASN A 207 2.64 18.53 14.89
C ASN A 207 3.12 19.91 15.37
N GLU A 208 2.83 20.25 16.62
CA GLU A 208 3.34 21.45 17.28
C GLU A 208 4.33 21.03 18.38
N ILE A 209 5.57 21.50 18.30
CA ILE A 209 6.67 21.15 19.20
C ILE A 209 7.11 22.39 19.94
N ASP A 210 6.99 22.42 21.26
CA ASP A 210 7.51 23.48 22.12
C ASP A 210 8.98 23.20 22.49
N VAL A 211 9.88 24.15 22.17
CA VAL A 211 11.34 24.07 22.41
C VAL A 211 11.88 25.30 23.13
#